data_5d70a8c4a21dbbf97648c015bf2ef755
#
_entry.id   5d70a8c4a21dbbf97648c015bf2ef755
#
_cell.length_a   1.000
_cell.length_b   1.000
_cell.length_c   1.000
_cell.angle_alpha   90.00
_cell.angle_beta   90.00
_cell.angle_gamma   90.00
#
_symmetry.space_group_name_H-M   'P 1'
#
loop_
_entity.id
_entity.type
_entity.pdbx_description
1 polymer ?
#
loop_
_entity_poly.entity_id
_entity_poly.type
_entity_poly.pdbx_seq_one_letter_code
_entity_poly.pdbx_strand_id
1 'polypeptide(L)'
;MKTQLFNQNTITIIPQTSDDTACFANEKYMNTLFTGISDKNTRAFIVTDNGIQSDAETVYITPDTITGMKFNPVKYLKSEMDIVTFCMGLIKQSESEISDAIKANENMYAKLKRSRKAAAFALATAIICIKIFNKSTGDADLLKAFDLIKECKDDEHMLLEYVQEAENIKGNSSVSYYWSLFMELCDNNVDTYRKIMNEICLGTECYLSQRITDILSADDGLVDNFTSKPQEKMIIMAASNQDHEILDNKTWQIFIFMYSYCIKTALTRTFLPEKVYIIFNESWNYADALYYILHPELSGVKTKICTNLIVRNFQDIKHVFGLKWGYVKDRFNIQLICKNNIPDKNTIALLKEVILKFSGAKNKIPYRIIKLMEVIKSAEKNPDTIYGLFIEQNKGIYFGNSAKPEIKTI
;
A
#
# COMPACT_ATOMS: atom_id res chain seq x y z
N MET A 1 -15.09 9.36 -21.32
CA MET A 1 -14.68 8.81 -19.99
C MET A 1 -13.25 9.22 -19.63
N LYS A 2 -12.59 10.01 -20.48
CA LYS A 2 -11.12 10.05 -20.55
C LYS A 2 -10.35 10.80 -19.47
N THR A 3 -10.86 11.69 -18.68
CA THR A 3 -9.99 12.54 -17.84
C THR A 3 -10.50 12.85 -16.43
N GLN A 4 -11.76 12.67 -16.15
CA GLN A 4 -12.31 12.98 -14.81
C GLN A 4 -12.19 11.83 -13.79
N LEU A 5 -12.15 10.59 -14.26
CA LEU A 5 -12.15 9.37 -13.43
C LEU A 5 -10.88 9.20 -12.58
N PHE A 6 -9.73 9.67 -13.09
CA PHE A 6 -8.43 9.46 -12.46
C PHE A 6 -8.02 10.55 -11.48
N ASN A 7 -8.83 11.58 -11.34
CA ASN A 7 -8.49 12.76 -10.53
C ASN A 7 -8.82 12.62 -9.04
N GLN A 8 -9.25 11.44 -8.59
CA GLN A 8 -9.72 11.17 -7.23
C GLN A 8 -9.36 9.74 -6.83
N ASN A 9 -9.39 9.45 -5.52
CA ASN A 9 -9.23 8.09 -5.03
C ASN A 9 -10.35 7.19 -5.54
N THR A 10 -10.00 6.07 -6.18
CA THR A 10 -10.97 5.19 -6.83
C THR A 10 -10.67 3.72 -6.51
N ILE A 11 -11.70 2.95 -6.21
CA ILE A 11 -11.65 1.48 -6.20
C ILE A 11 -12.33 1.02 -7.49
N THR A 12 -11.57 0.34 -8.33
CA THR A 12 -12.07 -0.24 -9.58
C THR A 12 -12.26 -1.73 -9.40
N ILE A 13 -13.50 -2.18 -9.57
CA ILE A 13 -13.87 -3.60 -9.50
C ILE A 13 -13.92 -4.13 -10.93
N ILE A 14 -13.03 -5.08 -11.24
CA ILE A 14 -13.01 -5.83 -12.52
C ILE A 14 -13.22 -7.29 -12.18
N PRO A 15 -14.45 -7.82 -12.27
CA PRO A 15 -14.72 -9.21 -11.97
C PRO A 15 -13.87 -10.12 -12.88
N GLN A 16 -13.23 -11.12 -12.29
CA GLN A 16 -12.48 -12.13 -13.01
C GLN A 16 -13.30 -13.41 -13.10
N THR A 17 -13.30 -14.04 -14.27
CA THR A 17 -13.67 -15.45 -14.44
C THR A 17 -12.39 -16.30 -14.49
N SER A 18 -12.54 -17.60 -14.40
CA SER A 18 -11.43 -18.56 -14.51
C SER A 18 -10.73 -18.57 -15.88
N ASP A 19 -11.24 -17.82 -16.85
CA ASP A 19 -10.75 -17.80 -18.24
C ASP A 19 -10.00 -16.50 -18.58
N ASP A 20 -9.11 -16.53 -19.58
CA ASP A 20 -8.22 -15.46 -20.07
C ASP A 20 -8.89 -14.11 -20.40
N THR A 21 -10.22 -14.05 -20.47
CA THR A 21 -10.97 -12.83 -20.79
C THR A 21 -10.86 -11.74 -19.74
N ALA A 22 -10.54 -12.08 -18.50
CA ALA A 22 -10.36 -11.11 -17.42
C ALA A 22 -9.04 -10.35 -17.55
N CYS A 23 -8.00 -11.02 -18.01
CA CYS A 23 -6.71 -10.41 -18.29
C CYS A 23 -6.85 -9.27 -19.31
N PHE A 24 -7.63 -9.51 -20.38
CA PHE A 24 -7.85 -8.50 -21.43
C PHE A 24 -8.62 -7.25 -20.97
N ALA A 25 -9.62 -7.40 -20.11
CA ALA A 25 -10.33 -6.22 -19.57
C ALA A 25 -9.45 -5.38 -18.66
N ASN A 26 -8.61 -6.03 -17.84
CA ASN A 26 -7.62 -5.41 -17.00
C ASN A 26 -6.53 -4.71 -17.82
N GLU A 27 -5.97 -5.39 -18.82
CA GLU A 27 -4.96 -4.83 -19.73
C GLU A 27 -5.51 -3.61 -20.48
N LYS A 28 -6.71 -3.70 -21.06
CA LYS A 28 -7.34 -2.56 -21.76
C LYS A 28 -7.65 -1.40 -20.81
N TYR A 29 -8.05 -1.69 -19.58
CA TYR A 29 -8.25 -0.67 -18.56
C TYR A 29 -6.92 0.00 -18.20
N MET A 30 -5.87 -0.79 -17.96
CA MET A 30 -4.53 -0.29 -17.67
C MET A 30 -3.98 0.55 -18.82
N ASN A 31 -4.12 0.10 -20.07
CA ASN A 31 -3.74 0.89 -21.26
C ASN A 31 -4.53 2.21 -21.36
N THR A 32 -5.80 2.23 -20.94
CA THR A 32 -6.60 3.45 -20.87
C THR A 32 -6.13 4.37 -19.74
N LEU A 33 -5.73 3.82 -18.58
CA LEU A 33 -5.09 4.53 -17.50
C LEU A 33 -3.79 5.18 -17.98
N PHE A 34 -2.91 4.40 -18.62
CA PHE A 34 -1.65 4.90 -19.16
C PHE A 34 -1.83 6.03 -20.15
N THR A 35 -2.78 5.89 -21.08
CA THR A 35 -3.11 6.95 -22.05
C THR A 35 -3.64 8.21 -21.36
N GLY A 36 -4.39 8.06 -20.28
CA GLY A 36 -4.89 9.18 -19.47
C GLY A 36 -3.82 9.85 -18.59
N ILE A 37 -2.77 9.09 -18.24
CA ILE A 37 -1.60 9.56 -17.47
C ILE A 37 -0.56 10.20 -18.40
N SER A 38 -0.71 10.11 -19.71
CA SER A 38 0.29 10.55 -20.70
C SER A 38 0.46 12.07 -20.81
N ASP A 39 -0.22 12.88 -20.04
CA ASP A 39 -0.02 14.33 -19.97
C ASP A 39 1.40 14.67 -19.47
N LYS A 40 2.02 15.68 -20.07
CA LYS A 40 3.45 16.01 -19.97
C LYS A 40 4.01 16.23 -18.55
N ASN A 41 3.15 16.36 -17.53
CA ASN A 41 3.57 16.68 -16.16
C ASN A 41 2.97 15.68 -15.15
N THR A 42 2.90 14.39 -15.47
CA THR A 42 2.25 13.41 -14.63
C THR A 42 3.29 12.47 -14.00
N ARG A 43 3.11 12.18 -12.72
CA ARG A 43 3.90 11.19 -11.99
C ARG A 43 3.01 10.03 -11.58
N ALA A 44 3.49 8.83 -11.78
CA ALA A 44 2.77 7.64 -11.39
C ALA A 44 3.69 6.60 -10.77
N PHE A 45 3.29 6.05 -9.64
CA PHE A 45 3.83 4.82 -9.08
C PHE A 45 2.80 3.72 -9.28
N ILE A 46 3.18 2.70 -10.02
CA ILE A 46 2.28 1.64 -10.47
C ILE A 46 2.82 0.30 -10.00
N VAL A 47 2.00 -0.44 -9.29
CA VAL A 47 2.29 -1.81 -8.86
C VAL A 47 1.39 -2.74 -9.64
N THR A 48 1.96 -3.75 -10.27
CA THR A 48 1.23 -4.72 -11.11
C THR A 48 1.95 -6.06 -11.12
N ASP A 49 1.21 -7.15 -11.25
CA ASP A 49 1.80 -8.49 -11.40
C ASP A 49 2.20 -8.79 -12.86
N ASN A 50 1.71 -8.02 -13.82
CA ASN A 50 2.05 -8.17 -15.23
C ASN A 50 2.73 -6.91 -15.75
N GLY A 51 3.88 -7.07 -16.39
CA GLY A 51 4.58 -5.97 -17.05
C GLY A 51 3.71 -5.37 -18.17
N ILE A 52 3.48 -4.06 -18.09
CA ILE A 52 2.79 -3.31 -19.15
C ILE A 52 3.84 -2.53 -19.91
N GLN A 53 3.89 -2.71 -21.24
CA GLN A 53 4.79 -1.91 -22.06
C GLN A 53 4.33 -0.45 -22.07
N SER A 54 5.21 0.46 -21.73
CA SER A 54 4.98 1.90 -21.77
C SER A 54 6.06 2.56 -22.64
N ASP A 55 5.63 3.41 -23.57
CA ASP A 55 6.53 4.20 -24.44
C ASP A 55 7.10 5.44 -23.75
N ALA A 56 6.77 5.65 -22.46
CA ALA A 56 7.23 6.80 -21.70
C ALA A 56 8.55 6.51 -20.99
N GLU A 57 9.22 7.55 -20.51
CA GLU A 57 10.33 7.44 -19.56
C GLU A 57 9.85 6.73 -18.28
N THR A 58 9.89 5.40 -18.33
CA THR A 58 9.40 4.53 -17.26
C THR A 58 10.59 3.83 -16.63
N VAL A 59 10.70 3.97 -15.31
CA VAL A 59 11.65 3.20 -14.50
C VAL A 59 10.94 1.91 -14.08
N TYR A 60 11.46 0.79 -14.54
CA TYR A 60 10.96 -0.53 -14.17
C TYR A 60 11.67 -1.04 -12.92
N ILE A 61 10.90 -1.44 -11.92
CA ILE A 61 11.36 -2.18 -10.75
C ILE A 61 10.77 -3.58 -10.87
N THR A 62 11.62 -4.56 -11.09
CA THR A 62 11.24 -5.97 -11.11
C THR A 62 12.13 -6.72 -10.10
N PRO A 63 11.77 -7.95 -9.71
CA PRO A 63 12.67 -8.77 -8.89
C PRO A 63 14.08 -8.91 -9.44
N ASP A 64 14.24 -8.84 -10.77
CA ASP A 64 15.54 -8.91 -11.46
C ASP A 64 16.27 -7.57 -11.43
N THR A 65 15.58 -6.47 -11.77
CA THR A 65 16.21 -5.14 -11.84
C THR A 65 16.53 -4.57 -10.47
N ILE A 66 15.78 -4.95 -9.43
CA ILE A 66 16.00 -4.46 -8.06
C ILE A 66 17.39 -4.84 -7.52
N THR A 67 17.97 -5.94 -8.01
CA THR A 67 19.30 -6.38 -7.57
C THR A 67 20.42 -5.41 -7.97
N GLY A 68 20.20 -4.59 -8.99
CA GLY A 68 21.13 -3.52 -9.43
C GLY A 68 20.81 -2.15 -8.81
N MET A 69 19.76 -2.03 -8.02
CA MET A 69 19.33 -0.76 -7.42
C MET A 69 19.75 -0.69 -5.95
N LYS A 70 19.95 0.54 -5.48
CA LYS A 70 20.20 0.83 -4.06
C LYS A 70 19.05 1.61 -3.48
N PHE A 71 18.52 1.13 -2.35
CA PHE A 71 17.36 1.75 -1.71
C PHE A 71 17.45 1.70 -0.18
N ASN A 72 17.60 2.87 0.42
CA ASN A 72 17.62 3.01 1.87
C ASN A 72 16.30 3.63 2.39
N PRO A 73 15.34 2.83 2.88
CA PRO A 73 14.07 3.36 3.36
C PRO A 73 14.23 4.31 4.55
N VAL A 74 15.23 4.11 5.43
CA VAL A 74 15.47 4.90 6.63
C VAL A 74 15.73 6.38 6.31
N LYS A 75 16.31 6.66 5.15
CA LYS A 75 16.55 8.02 4.64
C LYS A 75 15.25 8.85 4.54
N TYR A 76 14.14 8.21 4.19
CA TYR A 76 12.83 8.85 3.93
C TYR A 76 11.96 8.97 5.17
N LEU A 77 12.27 8.25 6.24
CA LEU A 77 11.55 8.30 7.51
C LEU A 77 12.03 9.51 8.33
N LYS A 78 11.34 10.64 8.23
CA LYS A 78 11.81 11.91 8.85
C LYS A 78 11.26 12.16 10.25
N SER A 79 10.06 11.71 10.56
CA SER A 79 9.47 11.78 11.89
C SER A 79 9.50 10.42 12.58
N GLU A 80 9.46 10.45 13.90
CA GLU A 80 9.36 9.21 14.69
C GLU A 80 8.06 8.46 14.43
N MET A 81 6.97 9.19 14.16
CA MET A 81 5.71 8.57 13.76
C MET A 81 5.83 7.84 12.41
N ASP A 82 6.60 8.40 11.44
CA ASP A 82 6.89 7.67 10.19
C ASP A 82 7.63 6.37 10.48
N ILE A 83 8.63 6.42 11.39
CA ILE A 83 9.42 5.24 11.77
C ILE A 83 8.51 4.18 12.40
N VAL A 84 7.71 4.54 13.40
CA VAL A 84 6.81 3.60 14.06
C VAL A 84 5.80 3.00 13.09
N THR A 85 5.18 3.82 12.24
CA THR A 85 4.20 3.35 11.26
C THR A 85 4.85 2.44 10.22
N PHE A 86 6.07 2.76 9.78
CA PHE A 86 6.88 1.92 8.92
C PHE A 86 7.18 0.57 9.57
N CYS A 87 7.63 0.56 10.82
CA CYS A 87 7.91 -0.67 11.56
C CYS A 87 6.64 -1.52 11.74
N MET A 88 5.49 -0.89 12.01
CA MET A 88 4.21 -1.60 12.07
C MET A 88 3.85 -2.31 10.77
N GLY A 89 4.21 -1.71 9.62
CA GLY A 89 4.01 -2.31 8.30
C GLY A 89 5.02 -3.39 7.96
N LEU A 90 6.26 -3.24 8.45
CA LEU A 90 7.35 -4.18 8.21
C LEU A 90 7.19 -5.46 9.04
N ILE A 91 6.83 -5.30 10.32
CA ILE A 91 6.58 -6.41 11.27
C ILE A 91 5.12 -6.83 11.16
N LYS A 92 4.83 -7.59 10.14
CA LYS A 92 3.48 -7.93 9.77
C LYS A 92 3.22 -9.41 10.01
N GLN A 93 2.02 -9.68 10.51
CA GLN A 93 1.46 -11.02 10.52
C GLN A 93 0.54 -11.20 9.33
N SER A 94 0.53 -12.38 8.73
CA SER A 94 -0.39 -12.67 7.63
C SER A 94 -1.86 -12.54 8.11
N GLU A 95 -2.75 -12.11 7.23
CA GLU A 95 -4.19 -12.08 7.56
C GLU A 95 -4.73 -13.46 7.91
N SER A 96 -4.13 -14.55 7.40
CA SER A 96 -4.45 -15.91 7.79
C SER A 96 -4.18 -16.15 9.28
N GLU A 97 -3.03 -15.72 9.80
CA GLU A 97 -2.70 -15.82 11.22
C GLU A 97 -3.65 -15.00 12.08
N ILE A 98 -4.01 -13.78 11.64
CA ILE A 98 -5.01 -12.94 12.31
C ILE A 98 -6.38 -13.60 12.28
N SER A 99 -6.81 -14.10 11.12
CA SER A 99 -8.10 -14.78 10.94
C SER A 99 -8.19 -16.05 11.80
N ASP A 100 -7.12 -16.83 11.87
CA ASP A 100 -7.06 -18.04 12.66
C ASP A 100 -7.00 -17.72 14.15
N ALA A 101 -6.30 -16.66 14.54
CA ALA A 101 -6.28 -16.18 15.93
C ALA A 101 -7.66 -15.67 16.38
N ILE A 102 -8.39 -14.96 15.53
CA ILE A 102 -9.77 -14.50 15.82
C ILE A 102 -10.71 -15.70 15.98
N LYS A 103 -10.60 -16.69 15.10
CA LYS A 103 -11.40 -17.92 15.18
C LYS A 103 -11.07 -18.75 16.40
N ALA A 104 -9.80 -18.76 16.81
CA ALA A 104 -9.34 -19.58 17.94
C ALA A 104 -9.73 -18.99 19.30
N ASN A 105 -9.54 -17.70 19.52
CA ASN A 105 -9.89 -17.02 20.78
C ASN A 105 -9.58 -15.52 20.72
N GLU A 106 -10.46 -14.66 21.27
CA GLU A 106 -10.19 -13.22 21.41
C GLU A 106 -8.90 -12.90 22.18
N ASN A 107 -8.56 -13.72 23.19
CA ASN A 107 -7.31 -13.57 23.94
C ASN A 107 -6.07 -13.83 23.09
N MET A 108 -6.14 -14.76 22.14
CA MET A 108 -5.02 -15.05 21.22
C MET A 108 -4.80 -13.89 20.26
N TYR A 109 -5.88 -13.33 19.73
CA TYR A 109 -5.82 -12.13 18.89
C TYR A 109 -5.21 -10.92 19.62
N ALA A 110 -5.62 -10.70 20.88
CA ALA A 110 -5.10 -9.61 21.69
C ALA A 110 -3.59 -9.78 21.97
N LYS A 111 -3.14 -11.01 22.29
CA LYS A 111 -1.71 -11.33 22.46
C LYS A 111 -0.91 -11.09 21.19
N LEU A 112 -1.39 -11.57 20.05
CA LEU A 112 -0.77 -11.42 18.76
C LEU A 112 -0.60 -9.93 18.39
N LYS A 113 -1.65 -9.14 18.56
CA LYS A 113 -1.64 -7.70 18.33
C LYS A 113 -0.66 -6.98 19.27
N ARG A 114 -0.57 -7.42 20.53
CA ARG A 114 0.34 -6.88 21.52
C ARG A 114 1.80 -7.17 21.17
N SER A 115 2.13 -8.44 20.83
CA SER A 115 3.47 -8.85 20.41
C SER A 115 3.94 -8.08 19.18
N ARG A 116 3.09 -7.95 18.16
CA ARG A 116 3.38 -7.17 16.96
C ARG A 116 3.68 -5.70 17.26
N LYS A 117 2.87 -5.09 18.13
CA LYS A 117 3.07 -3.69 18.54
C LYS A 117 4.38 -3.52 19.31
N ALA A 118 4.71 -4.48 20.19
CA ALA A 118 5.97 -4.50 20.91
C ALA A 118 7.17 -4.62 19.95
N ALA A 119 7.11 -5.55 19.00
CA ALA A 119 8.15 -5.72 17.99
C ALA A 119 8.36 -4.47 17.12
N ALA A 120 7.26 -3.78 16.76
CA ALA A 120 7.36 -2.54 16.01
C ALA A 120 8.01 -1.41 16.83
N PHE A 121 7.73 -1.32 18.12
CA PHE A 121 8.39 -0.32 18.98
C PHE A 121 9.85 -0.64 19.23
N ALA A 122 10.23 -1.92 19.41
CA ALA A 122 11.63 -2.33 19.51
C ALA A 122 12.43 -1.93 18.26
N LEU A 123 11.91 -2.28 17.08
CA LEU A 123 12.57 -1.92 15.82
C LEU A 123 12.60 -0.41 15.59
N ALA A 124 11.53 0.31 15.94
CA ALA A 124 11.50 1.77 15.86
C ALA A 124 12.55 2.41 16.78
N THR A 125 12.70 1.90 18.01
CA THR A 125 13.74 2.32 18.94
C THR A 125 15.14 2.14 18.32
N ALA A 126 15.42 0.96 17.74
CA ALA A 126 16.69 0.71 17.08
C ALA A 126 16.95 1.67 15.90
N ILE A 127 15.95 1.88 15.01
CA ILE A 127 16.08 2.82 13.87
C ILE A 127 16.34 4.25 14.37
N ILE A 128 15.66 4.69 15.43
CA ILE A 128 15.86 6.04 15.99
C ILE A 128 17.27 6.19 16.54
N CYS A 129 17.77 5.20 17.31
CA CYS A 129 19.15 5.18 17.80
C CYS A 129 20.15 5.29 16.64
N ILE A 130 20.05 4.42 15.64
CA ILE A 130 20.93 4.44 14.47
C ILE A 130 20.88 5.78 13.72
N LYS A 131 19.71 6.41 13.60
CA LYS A 131 19.60 7.76 12.98
C LYS A 131 20.28 8.84 13.81
N ILE A 132 20.26 8.73 15.13
CA ILE A 132 20.93 9.70 16.02
C ILE A 132 22.45 9.53 15.93
N PHE A 133 22.95 8.30 16.04
CA PHE A 133 24.38 7.99 15.97
C PHE A 133 25.01 8.34 14.62
N ASN A 134 24.29 8.09 13.53
CA ASN A 134 24.79 8.35 12.17
C ASN A 134 24.32 9.70 11.59
N LYS A 135 23.89 10.64 12.43
CA LYS A 135 23.38 11.94 11.96
C LYS A 135 24.42 12.74 11.16
N SER A 136 25.69 12.67 11.56
CA SER A 136 26.79 13.40 10.90
C SER A 136 27.24 12.76 9.59
N THR A 137 27.17 11.45 9.48
CA THR A 137 27.59 10.69 8.29
C THR A 137 26.47 10.48 7.28
N GLY A 138 25.23 10.49 7.73
CA GLY A 138 24.06 10.14 6.89
C GLY A 138 23.92 8.64 6.61
N ASP A 139 24.75 7.79 7.24
CA ASP A 139 24.86 6.35 6.95
C ASP A 139 23.87 5.48 7.75
N ALA A 140 22.79 6.07 8.26
CA ALA A 140 21.73 5.30 8.92
C ALA A 140 20.97 4.48 7.89
N ASP A 141 20.95 3.18 8.06
CA ASP A 141 20.22 2.23 7.22
C ASP A 141 19.46 1.18 8.05
N LEU A 142 18.64 0.40 7.35
CA LEU A 142 17.80 -0.60 8.00
C LEU A 142 18.61 -1.81 8.49
N LEU A 143 19.73 -2.14 7.83
CA LEU A 143 20.57 -3.28 8.19
C LEU A 143 21.24 -3.03 9.53
N LYS A 144 21.78 -1.84 9.76
CA LYS A 144 22.35 -1.44 11.06
C LYS A 144 21.33 -1.54 12.19
N ALA A 145 20.05 -1.22 11.90
CA ALA A 145 19.00 -1.40 12.90
C ALA A 145 18.71 -2.88 13.20
N PHE A 146 18.77 -3.74 12.19
CA PHE A 146 18.64 -5.19 12.39
C PHE A 146 19.84 -5.77 13.15
N ASP A 147 21.06 -5.32 12.85
CA ASP A 147 22.26 -5.71 13.58
C ASP A 147 22.16 -5.30 15.04
N LEU A 148 21.71 -4.08 15.34
CA LEU A 148 21.48 -3.61 16.72
C LEU A 148 20.44 -4.49 17.45
N ILE A 149 19.33 -4.85 16.81
CA ILE A 149 18.34 -5.75 17.39
C ILE A 149 18.96 -7.13 17.68
N LYS A 150 19.76 -7.64 16.73
CA LYS A 150 20.44 -8.94 16.88
C LYS A 150 21.47 -8.94 18.02
N GLU A 151 22.21 -7.86 18.16
CA GLU A 151 23.17 -7.67 19.24
C GLU A 151 22.49 -7.65 20.61
N CYS A 152 21.37 -6.91 20.73
CA CYS A 152 20.67 -6.70 21.99
C CYS A 152 19.62 -7.79 22.32
N LYS A 153 19.43 -8.81 21.50
CA LYS A 153 18.28 -9.74 21.61
C LYS A 153 18.24 -10.52 22.93
N ASP A 154 19.38 -10.79 23.53
CA ASP A 154 19.49 -11.60 24.73
C ASP A 154 19.68 -10.77 26.02
N ASP A 155 19.96 -9.46 25.87
CA ASP A 155 20.21 -8.54 26.99
C ASP A 155 19.47 -7.20 26.79
N GLU A 156 18.46 -6.97 27.61
CA GLU A 156 17.67 -5.73 27.57
C GLU A 156 18.48 -4.49 28.00
N HIS A 157 19.48 -4.69 28.85
CA HIS A 157 20.33 -3.59 29.33
C HIS A 157 21.17 -3.02 28.18
N MET A 158 21.63 -3.83 27.25
CA MET A 158 22.38 -3.34 26.09
C MET A 158 21.54 -2.36 25.26
N LEU A 159 20.29 -2.70 24.94
CA LEU A 159 19.44 -1.76 24.17
C LEU A 159 19.13 -0.49 24.96
N LEU A 160 18.97 -0.61 26.28
CA LEU A 160 18.79 0.55 27.16
C LEU A 160 20.02 1.47 27.16
N GLU A 161 21.24 0.92 27.16
CA GLU A 161 22.47 1.72 27.04
C GLU A 161 22.51 2.51 25.73
N TYR A 162 22.18 1.89 24.60
CA TYR A 162 22.05 2.59 23.31
C TYR A 162 20.98 3.69 23.34
N VAL A 163 19.86 3.46 24.01
CA VAL A 163 18.80 4.49 24.21
C VAL A 163 19.33 5.68 25.02
N GLN A 164 20.02 5.40 26.12
CA GLN A 164 20.59 6.46 26.98
C GLN A 164 21.67 7.26 26.25
N GLU A 165 22.53 6.58 25.48
CA GLU A 165 23.53 7.25 24.66
C GLU A 165 22.89 8.15 23.58
N ALA A 166 21.87 7.65 22.90
CA ALA A 166 21.13 8.43 21.91
C ALA A 166 20.47 9.67 22.50
N GLU A 167 19.93 9.59 23.72
CA GLU A 167 19.38 10.72 24.43
C GLU A 167 20.45 11.74 24.83
N ASN A 168 21.62 11.26 25.27
CA ASN A 168 22.75 12.16 25.61
C ASN A 168 23.24 12.94 24.37
N ILE A 169 23.20 12.33 23.18
CA ILE A 169 23.61 12.99 21.94
C ILE A 169 22.57 14.01 21.44
N LYS A 170 21.29 13.65 21.46
CA LYS A 170 20.25 14.48 20.83
C LYS A 170 19.58 15.46 21.79
N GLY A 171 19.56 15.16 23.08
CA GLY A 171 18.74 15.89 24.07
C GLY A 171 17.24 15.88 23.69
N ASN A 172 16.35 15.60 24.58
CA ASN A 172 14.90 15.53 24.33
C ASN A 172 14.51 14.65 23.11
N SER A 173 15.14 13.49 22.93
CA SER A 173 14.67 12.51 21.97
C SER A 173 13.53 11.72 22.61
N SER A 174 12.55 11.28 21.79
CA SER A 174 11.49 10.38 22.27
C SER A 174 11.92 8.90 22.22
N VAL A 175 13.21 8.62 22.07
CA VAL A 175 13.69 7.23 22.00
C VAL A 175 13.37 6.45 23.29
N SER A 176 13.57 7.07 24.46
CA SER A 176 13.19 6.48 25.75
C SER A 176 11.69 6.25 25.88
N TYR A 177 10.87 7.10 25.26
CA TYR A 177 9.43 6.90 25.24
C TYR A 177 9.06 5.61 24.49
N TYR A 178 9.63 5.39 23.30
CA TYR A 178 9.34 4.17 22.53
C TYR A 178 9.92 2.92 23.17
N TRP A 179 11.10 3.04 23.79
CA TRP A 179 11.68 2.00 24.63
C TRP A 179 10.74 1.63 25.79
N SER A 180 10.24 2.62 26.52
CA SER A 180 9.30 2.40 27.62
C SER A 180 8.02 1.73 27.17
N LEU A 181 7.46 2.13 26.03
CA LEU A 181 6.29 1.49 25.46
C LEU A 181 6.56 0.04 25.05
N PHE A 182 7.75 -0.24 24.52
CA PHE A 182 8.17 -1.60 24.22
C PHE A 182 8.22 -2.45 25.49
N MET A 183 8.91 -1.99 26.53
CA MET A 183 9.05 -2.71 27.79
C MET A 183 7.69 -2.89 28.52
N GLU A 184 6.82 -1.90 28.48
CA GLU A 184 5.44 -2.02 29.00
C GLU A 184 4.68 -3.14 28.27
N LEU A 185 4.82 -3.24 26.95
CA LEU A 185 4.18 -4.31 26.18
C LEU A 185 4.81 -5.69 26.44
N CYS A 186 6.06 -5.73 26.91
CA CYS A 186 6.73 -6.94 27.41
C CYS A 186 6.36 -7.27 28.86
N ASP A 187 5.48 -6.51 29.54
CA ASP A 187 5.19 -6.61 30.98
C ASP A 187 6.45 -6.42 31.85
N ASN A 188 7.46 -5.69 31.36
CA ASN A 188 8.80 -5.59 31.95
C ASN A 188 9.42 -6.94 32.29
N ASN A 189 9.15 -7.94 31.45
CA ASN A 189 9.59 -9.32 31.62
C ASN A 189 10.65 -9.68 30.60
N VAL A 190 11.81 -10.11 31.07
CA VAL A 190 12.99 -10.44 30.25
C VAL A 190 12.71 -11.57 29.26
N ASP A 191 11.95 -12.59 29.66
CA ASP A 191 11.64 -13.71 28.77
C ASP A 191 10.71 -13.28 27.63
N THR A 192 9.75 -12.39 27.92
CA THR A 192 8.89 -11.81 26.91
C THR A 192 9.70 -10.90 25.97
N TYR A 193 10.63 -10.09 26.51
CA TYR A 193 11.57 -9.29 25.74
C TYR A 193 12.35 -10.17 24.76
N ARG A 194 13.06 -11.19 25.27
CA ARG A 194 13.85 -12.11 24.44
C ARG A 194 13.02 -12.79 23.35
N LYS A 195 11.82 -13.23 23.69
CA LYS A 195 10.91 -13.83 22.73
C LYS A 195 10.60 -12.88 21.57
N ILE A 196 10.22 -11.64 21.88
CA ILE A 196 9.87 -10.64 20.85
C ILE A 196 11.10 -10.28 20.01
N MET A 197 12.25 -10.07 20.62
CA MET A 197 13.50 -9.77 19.91
C MET A 197 13.91 -10.92 18.96
N ASN A 198 13.75 -12.17 19.39
CA ASN A 198 13.98 -13.34 18.53
C ASN A 198 12.96 -13.41 17.38
N GLU A 199 11.69 -13.10 17.62
CA GLU A 199 10.67 -13.02 16.56
C GLU A 199 11.03 -11.96 15.51
N ILE A 200 11.58 -10.81 15.93
CA ILE A 200 12.09 -9.79 14.98
C ILE A 200 13.27 -10.34 14.20
N CYS A 201 14.27 -10.95 14.87
CA CYS A 201 15.43 -11.52 14.20
C CYS A 201 15.04 -12.55 13.14
N LEU A 202 14.14 -13.49 13.48
CA LEU A 202 13.64 -14.50 12.54
C LEU A 202 12.86 -13.86 11.37
N GLY A 203 12.01 -12.87 11.67
CA GLY A 203 11.23 -12.17 10.65
C GLY A 203 12.08 -11.31 9.70
N THR A 204 13.28 -10.91 10.14
CA THR A 204 14.21 -10.08 9.37
C THR A 204 15.34 -10.86 8.70
N GLU A 205 15.44 -12.16 8.94
CA GLU A 205 16.49 -13.03 8.40
C GLU A 205 16.52 -13.03 6.85
N CYS A 206 15.34 -12.91 6.22
CA CYS A 206 15.25 -12.81 4.77
C CYS A 206 15.95 -11.57 4.20
N TYR A 207 16.12 -10.50 4.98
CA TYR A 207 16.84 -9.28 4.56
C TYR A 207 18.35 -9.37 4.66
N LEU A 208 18.86 -10.41 5.30
CA LEU A 208 20.30 -10.61 5.52
C LEU A 208 20.97 -11.43 4.41
N SER A 209 20.23 -11.84 3.37
CA SER A 209 20.86 -12.41 2.17
C SER A 209 21.73 -11.36 1.49
N GLN A 210 22.88 -11.76 0.94
CA GLN A 210 23.84 -10.84 0.32
C GLN A 210 23.20 -9.89 -0.68
N ARG A 211 22.28 -10.40 -1.51
CA ARG A 211 21.58 -9.60 -2.54
C ARG A 211 20.74 -8.49 -1.93
N ILE A 212 19.99 -8.80 -0.89
CA ILE A 212 19.11 -7.82 -0.23
C ILE A 212 19.93 -6.83 0.60
N THR A 213 20.99 -7.29 1.23
CA THR A 213 21.96 -6.44 1.93
C THR A 213 22.54 -5.40 0.96
N ASP A 214 22.92 -5.83 -0.24
CA ASP A 214 23.44 -4.93 -1.27
C ASP A 214 22.42 -3.86 -1.69
N ILE A 215 21.12 -4.22 -1.81
CA ILE A 215 20.05 -3.27 -2.14
C ILE A 215 19.87 -2.25 -1.01
N LEU A 216 19.82 -2.70 0.24
CA LEU A 216 19.51 -1.85 1.40
C LEU A 216 20.70 -1.03 1.91
N SER A 217 21.92 -1.28 1.42
CA SER A 217 23.16 -0.67 1.91
C SER A 217 23.38 0.79 1.50
N ALA A 218 22.70 1.26 0.46
CA ALA A 218 22.85 2.62 -0.08
C ALA A 218 21.52 3.12 -0.68
N ASP A 219 21.51 4.28 -1.32
CA ASP A 219 20.32 4.86 -1.94
C ASP A 219 20.65 5.59 -3.23
N ASP A 220 20.11 5.13 -4.35
CA ASP A 220 20.29 5.74 -5.68
C ASP A 220 19.41 6.98 -5.90
N GLY A 221 18.60 7.36 -4.91
CA GLY A 221 17.78 8.56 -4.95
C GLY A 221 16.54 8.44 -5.85
N LEU A 222 16.06 7.23 -6.15
CA LEU A 222 14.88 7.05 -7.00
C LEU A 222 13.64 7.76 -6.42
N VAL A 223 13.42 7.63 -5.10
CA VAL A 223 12.30 8.30 -4.41
C VAL A 223 12.49 9.82 -4.42
N ASP A 224 13.71 10.32 -4.21
CA ASP A 224 14.00 11.74 -4.29
C ASP A 224 13.76 12.27 -5.72
N ASN A 225 14.21 11.57 -6.74
CA ASN A 225 13.96 11.93 -8.14
C ASN A 225 12.46 11.95 -8.45
N PHE A 226 11.72 10.97 -7.95
CA PHE A 226 10.27 10.91 -8.12
C PHE A 226 9.54 12.07 -7.42
N THR A 227 10.05 12.56 -6.30
CA THR A 227 9.35 13.55 -5.47
C THR A 227 9.88 14.98 -5.58
N SER A 228 11.07 15.21 -6.16
CA SER A 228 11.73 16.51 -6.12
C SER A 228 11.90 17.22 -7.46
N LYS A 229 11.90 16.51 -8.59
CA LYS A 229 12.11 17.13 -9.90
C LYS A 229 10.79 17.65 -10.49
N PRO A 230 10.50 18.96 -10.46
CA PRO A 230 9.33 19.49 -11.17
C PRO A 230 9.53 19.38 -12.67
N GLN A 231 8.45 19.21 -13.43
CA GLN A 231 8.36 19.29 -14.89
C GLN A 231 8.78 18.07 -15.72
N GLU A 232 9.22 16.97 -15.12
CA GLU A 232 9.46 15.74 -15.88
C GLU A 232 8.37 14.71 -15.60
N LYS A 233 7.86 14.10 -16.68
CA LYS A 233 7.00 12.92 -16.57
C LYS A 233 7.86 11.79 -16.02
N MET A 234 7.45 11.19 -14.92
CA MET A 234 8.14 10.05 -14.35
C MET A 234 7.14 8.97 -13.96
N ILE A 235 7.29 7.81 -14.51
CA ILE A 235 6.53 6.63 -14.16
C ILE A 235 7.49 5.63 -13.52
N ILE A 236 7.18 5.20 -12.31
CA ILE A 236 7.83 4.05 -11.67
C ILE A 236 6.84 2.90 -11.75
N MET A 237 7.22 1.83 -12.41
CA MET A 237 6.42 0.62 -12.53
C MET A 237 7.11 -0.52 -11.80
N ALA A 238 6.48 -0.97 -10.71
CA ALA A 238 6.89 -2.16 -10.00
C ALA A 238 6.08 -3.35 -10.49
N ALA A 239 6.73 -4.24 -11.25
CA ALA A 239 6.09 -5.41 -11.85
C ALA A 239 6.68 -6.69 -11.26
N SER A 240 5.80 -7.59 -10.78
CA SER A 240 6.23 -8.93 -10.43
C SER A 240 6.14 -9.82 -11.68
N ASN A 241 7.28 -10.19 -12.24
CA ASN A 241 7.30 -11.24 -13.27
C ASN A 241 7.13 -12.60 -12.59
N GLN A 242 6.32 -13.49 -13.19
CA GLN A 242 5.94 -14.77 -12.55
C GLN A 242 7.11 -15.77 -12.39
N ASP A 243 8.26 -15.54 -13.01
CA ASP A 243 9.45 -16.40 -12.89
C ASP A 243 10.41 -15.88 -11.81
N HIS A 244 10.06 -16.16 -10.54
CA HIS A 244 10.81 -15.64 -9.39
C HIS A 244 11.92 -16.59 -8.91
N GLU A 245 13.04 -16.64 -9.59
CA GLU A 245 14.24 -17.27 -9.04
C GLU A 245 15.02 -16.39 -8.05
N ILE A 246 14.75 -15.07 -8.02
CA ILE A 246 15.61 -14.10 -7.32
C ILE A 246 15.03 -13.63 -5.99
N LEU A 247 13.75 -13.31 -5.93
CA LEU A 247 13.05 -12.90 -4.72
C LEU A 247 11.76 -13.70 -4.57
N ASP A 248 11.55 -14.28 -3.39
CA ASP A 248 10.26 -14.87 -3.09
C ASP A 248 9.15 -13.79 -3.02
N ASN A 249 7.92 -14.23 -3.21
CA ASN A 249 6.76 -13.33 -3.26
C ASN A 249 6.59 -12.47 -1.99
N LYS A 250 6.93 -13.01 -0.81
CA LYS A 250 6.84 -12.29 0.46
C LYS A 250 7.86 -11.16 0.52
N THR A 251 9.09 -11.43 0.16
CA THR A 251 10.17 -10.44 0.11
C THR A 251 9.83 -9.34 -0.90
N TRP A 252 9.31 -9.71 -2.08
CA TRP A 252 8.83 -8.74 -3.07
C TRP A 252 7.74 -7.82 -2.52
N GLN A 253 6.71 -8.37 -1.88
CA GLN A 253 5.64 -7.59 -1.25
C GLN A 253 6.16 -6.59 -0.21
N ILE A 254 7.18 -6.98 0.55
CA ILE A 254 7.82 -6.11 1.53
C ILE A 254 8.59 -4.97 0.85
N PHE A 255 9.32 -5.23 -0.22
CA PHE A 255 9.96 -4.17 -1.01
C PHE A 255 8.94 -3.18 -1.57
N ILE A 256 7.83 -3.67 -2.12
CA ILE A 256 6.73 -2.83 -2.60
C ILE A 256 6.15 -1.98 -1.47
N PHE A 257 5.99 -2.55 -0.28
CA PHE A 257 5.58 -1.78 0.90
C PHE A 257 6.59 -0.67 1.21
N MET A 258 7.87 -0.99 1.33
CA MET A 258 8.91 -0.02 1.66
C MET A 258 8.96 1.13 0.64
N TYR A 259 9.00 0.82 -0.66
CA TYR A 259 8.99 1.84 -1.72
C TYR A 259 7.73 2.71 -1.67
N SER A 260 6.56 2.09 -1.61
CA SER A 260 5.28 2.81 -1.58
C SER A 260 5.16 3.72 -0.37
N TYR A 261 5.61 3.23 0.79
CA TYR A 261 5.59 3.99 2.04
C TYR A 261 6.53 5.19 1.98
N CYS A 262 7.76 4.99 1.48
CA CYS A 262 8.75 6.06 1.33
C CYS A 262 8.31 7.12 0.31
N ILE A 263 7.78 6.72 -0.84
CA ILE A 263 7.21 7.63 -1.84
C ILE A 263 6.09 8.47 -1.21
N LYS A 264 5.14 7.83 -0.53
CA LYS A 264 4.07 8.53 0.16
C LYS A 264 4.60 9.52 1.18
N THR A 265 5.51 9.08 2.05
CA THR A 265 6.09 9.91 3.10
C THR A 265 6.86 11.11 2.54
N ALA A 266 7.61 10.90 1.46
CA ALA A 266 8.29 11.99 0.76
C ALA A 266 7.28 12.99 0.13
N LEU A 267 6.22 12.50 -0.51
CA LEU A 267 5.16 13.33 -1.09
C LEU A 267 4.39 14.16 -0.07
N THR A 268 4.27 13.71 1.17
CA THR A 268 3.60 14.49 2.23
C THR A 268 4.37 15.76 2.59
N ARG A 269 5.66 15.81 2.28
CA ARG A 269 6.58 16.89 2.65
C ARG A 269 7.01 17.75 1.49
N THR A 270 6.80 17.27 0.28
CA THR A 270 7.18 17.97 -0.93
C THR A 270 5.93 18.55 -1.58
N PHE A 271 6.02 19.81 -2.04
CA PHE A 271 4.97 20.37 -2.85
C PHE A 271 5.27 20.09 -4.32
N LEU A 272 4.45 19.25 -4.94
CA LEU A 272 4.44 19.08 -6.38
C LEU A 272 3.17 19.74 -6.91
N PRO A 273 3.26 20.65 -7.89
CA PRO A 273 2.09 21.26 -8.52
C PRO A 273 1.29 20.24 -9.31
N GLU A 274 1.92 19.16 -9.74
CA GLU A 274 1.30 18.10 -10.52
C GLU A 274 0.53 17.13 -9.63
N LYS A 275 -0.35 16.35 -10.27
CA LYS A 275 -1.00 15.21 -9.63
C LYS A 275 -0.07 14.01 -9.64
N VAL A 276 -0.08 13.28 -8.53
CA VAL A 276 0.64 12.03 -8.39
C VAL A 276 -0.37 10.89 -8.33
N TYR A 277 -0.17 9.88 -9.18
CA TYR A 277 -1.00 8.68 -9.19
C TYR A 277 -0.27 7.55 -8.49
N ILE A 278 -0.97 6.88 -7.57
CA ILE A 278 -0.53 5.64 -6.94
C ILE A 278 -1.53 4.57 -7.35
N ILE A 279 -1.09 3.61 -8.16
CA ILE A 279 -1.96 2.61 -8.76
C ILE A 279 -1.50 1.23 -8.30
N PHE A 280 -2.41 0.48 -7.70
CA PHE A 280 -2.20 -0.93 -7.38
C PHE A 280 -3.14 -1.76 -8.24
N ASN A 281 -2.57 -2.43 -9.23
CA ASN A 281 -3.25 -3.49 -9.94
C ASN A 281 -3.16 -4.77 -9.10
N GLU A 282 -4.23 -5.56 -9.08
CA GLU A 282 -4.30 -6.74 -8.22
C GLU A 282 -4.02 -6.42 -6.73
N SER A 283 -4.72 -5.40 -6.24
CA SER A 283 -4.50 -4.80 -4.91
C SER A 283 -4.57 -5.82 -3.75
N TRP A 284 -5.25 -6.95 -3.94
CA TRP A 284 -5.35 -8.01 -2.93
C TRP A 284 -4.00 -8.66 -2.60
N ASN A 285 -3.05 -8.69 -3.54
CA ASN A 285 -1.70 -9.21 -3.32
C ASN A 285 -0.87 -8.29 -2.41
N TYR A 286 -1.29 -7.03 -2.32
CA TYR A 286 -0.58 -5.98 -1.56
C TYR A 286 -1.41 -5.41 -0.42
N ALA A 287 -2.43 -6.14 0.04
CA ALA A 287 -3.41 -5.68 1.03
C ALA A 287 -2.77 -5.04 2.26
N ASP A 288 -1.74 -5.66 2.75
CA ASP A 288 -1.07 -5.24 3.96
C ASP A 288 -0.19 -3.99 3.77
N ALA A 289 0.47 -3.86 2.63
CA ALA A 289 1.17 -2.64 2.27
C ALA A 289 0.18 -1.47 2.15
N LEU A 290 -0.94 -1.72 1.48
CA LEU A 290 -1.98 -0.72 1.26
C LEU A 290 -2.59 -0.17 2.55
N TYR A 291 -2.75 -1.00 3.56
CA TYR A 291 -3.27 -0.57 4.84
C TYR A 291 -2.49 0.62 5.44
N TYR A 292 -1.16 0.53 5.43
CA TYR A 292 -0.29 1.59 5.97
C TYR A 292 -0.12 2.76 5.01
N ILE A 293 -0.20 2.51 3.70
CA ILE A 293 -0.11 3.55 2.68
C ILE A 293 -1.38 4.42 2.65
N LEU A 294 -2.54 3.81 2.86
CA LEU A 294 -3.84 4.49 2.80
C LEU A 294 -4.29 5.09 4.13
N HIS A 295 -3.46 5.01 5.18
CA HIS A 295 -3.82 5.57 6.48
C HIS A 295 -4.16 7.07 6.37
N PRO A 296 -5.25 7.54 7.03
CA PRO A 296 -5.84 8.86 6.80
C PRO A 296 -5.03 10.07 7.29
N GLU A 297 -3.90 9.88 7.95
CA GLU A 297 -3.06 10.97 8.46
C GLU A 297 -2.37 11.83 7.38
N LEU A 298 -2.74 11.63 6.11
CA LEU A 298 -2.40 12.52 5.00
C LEU A 298 -3.14 13.87 5.02
N SER A 299 -3.78 14.23 6.13
CA SER A 299 -4.35 15.55 6.32
C SER A 299 -3.21 16.58 6.38
N GLY A 300 -3.01 17.31 5.32
CA GLY A 300 -1.94 18.32 5.21
C GLY A 300 -1.04 18.16 3.98
N VAL A 301 -1.25 17.12 3.17
CA VAL A 301 -0.52 16.93 1.92
C VAL A 301 -0.90 18.02 0.94
N LYS A 302 0.09 18.80 0.53
CA LYS A 302 -0.08 19.85 -0.49
C LYS A 302 -0.16 19.27 -1.91
N THR A 303 0.50 18.14 -2.14
CA THR A 303 0.47 17.42 -3.41
C THR A 303 -0.82 16.61 -3.54
N LYS A 304 -1.50 16.74 -4.66
CA LYS A 304 -2.72 15.98 -4.93
C LYS A 304 -2.36 14.53 -5.29
N ILE A 305 -2.55 13.62 -4.35
CA ILE A 305 -2.36 12.18 -4.56
C ILE A 305 -3.70 11.55 -4.97
N CYS A 306 -3.69 10.80 -6.06
CA CYS A 306 -4.83 10.04 -6.57
C CYS A 306 -4.49 8.55 -6.47
N THR A 307 -5.14 7.84 -5.55
CA THR A 307 -4.91 6.40 -5.36
C THR A 307 -5.97 5.60 -6.11
N ASN A 308 -5.53 4.68 -6.96
CA ASN A 308 -6.39 3.76 -7.69
C ASN A 308 -6.08 2.32 -7.29
N LEU A 309 -7.10 1.62 -6.78
CA LEU A 309 -7.01 0.23 -6.39
C LEU A 309 -7.85 -0.59 -7.35
N ILE A 310 -7.26 -1.60 -7.96
CA ILE A 310 -7.95 -2.52 -8.86
C ILE A 310 -8.14 -3.85 -8.11
N VAL A 311 -9.38 -4.29 -8.02
CA VAL A 311 -9.81 -5.50 -7.30
C VAL A 311 -10.77 -6.32 -8.15
N ARG A 312 -10.90 -7.61 -7.85
CA ARG A 312 -11.82 -8.54 -8.56
C ARG A 312 -13.24 -8.50 -8.00
N ASN A 313 -13.35 -8.37 -6.68
CA ASN A 313 -14.61 -8.52 -5.98
C ASN A 313 -14.58 -7.84 -4.59
N PHE A 314 -15.68 -7.95 -3.87
CA PHE A 314 -15.81 -7.38 -2.54
C PHE A 314 -14.94 -8.06 -1.47
N GLN A 315 -14.63 -9.33 -1.64
CA GLN A 315 -13.76 -10.04 -0.70
C GLN A 315 -12.33 -9.48 -0.76
N ASP A 316 -11.84 -9.14 -1.94
CA ASP A 316 -10.54 -8.47 -2.10
C ASP A 316 -10.53 -7.11 -1.40
N ILE A 317 -11.63 -6.32 -1.51
CA ILE A 317 -11.76 -5.05 -0.78
C ILE A 317 -11.70 -5.28 0.74
N LYS A 318 -12.39 -6.31 1.23
CA LYS A 318 -12.31 -6.67 2.66
C LYS A 318 -10.93 -7.12 3.07
N HIS A 319 -10.23 -7.84 2.21
CA HIS A 319 -8.85 -8.26 2.45
C HIS A 319 -7.93 -7.03 2.57
N VAL A 320 -8.05 -6.06 1.68
CA VAL A 320 -7.25 -4.82 1.70
C VAL A 320 -7.55 -3.96 2.94
N PHE A 321 -8.81 -3.80 3.31
CA PHE A 321 -9.19 -2.81 4.32
C PHE A 321 -9.60 -3.41 5.67
N GLY A 322 -9.92 -4.69 5.73
CA GLY A 322 -10.35 -5.37 6.94
C GLY A 322 -11.55 -4.68 7.61
N LEU A 323 -11.49 -4.54 8.91
CA LEU A 323 -12.52 -3.86 9.71
C LEU A 323 -12.65 -2.35 9.39
N LYS A 324 -11.63 -1.75 8.76
CA LYS A 324 -11.65 -0.31 8.40
C LYS A 324 -12.40 -0.02 7.10
N TRP A 325 -12.91 -1.03 6.40
CA TRP A 325 -13.71 -0.82 5.20
C TRP A 325 -14.83 0.21 5.40
N GLY A 326 -15.55 0.15 6.54
CA GLY A 326 -16.60 1.10 6.88
C GLY A 326 -16.15 2.57 6.85
N TYR A 327 -14.90 2.83 7.23
CA TYR A 327 -14.31 4.16 7.24
C TYR A 327 -13.76 4.58 5.87
N VAL A 328 -13.25 3.61 5.11
CA VAL A 328 -12.64 3.85 3.81
C VAL A 328 -13.68 4.04 2.71
N LYS A 329 -14.80 3.33 2.78
CA LYS A 329 -15.84 3.35 1.74
C LYS A 329 -16.37 4.75 1.41
N ASP A 330 -16.32 5.67 2.38
CA ASP A 330 -16.82 7.04 2.19
C ASP A 330 -15.73 7.97 1.60
N ARG A 331 -14.54 7.46 1.29
CA ARG A 331 -13.38 8.21 0.76
C ARG A 331 -12.98 7.85 -0.65
N PHE A 332 -13.52 6.75 -1.17
CA PHE A 332 -13.23 6.27 -2.50
C PHE A 332 -14.45 6.31 -3.41
N ASN A 333 -14.25 6.78 -4.61
CA ASN A 333 -15.22 6.50 -5.67
C ASN A 333 -15.18 5.02 -6.02
N ILE A 334 -16.27 4.48 -6.51
CA ILE A 334 -16.33 3.07 -6.88
C ILE A 334 -16.63 2.98 -8.37
N GLN A 335 -15.81 2.23 -9.07
CA GLN A 335 -16.00 1.91 -10.47
C GLN A 335 -16.21 0.40 -10.63
N LEU A 336 -17.21 0.02 -11.40
CA LEU A 336 -17.41 -1.35 -11.85
C LEU A 336 -17.16 -1.40 -13.36
N ILE A 337 -16.32 -2.32 -13.79
CA ILE A 337 -16.05 -2.58 -15.20
C ILE A 337 -16.37 -4.05 -15.48
N CYS A 338 -17.30 -4.29 -16.36
CA CYS A 338 -17.74 -5.64 -16.77
C CYS A 338 -17.51 -5.86 -18.26
N LYS A 339 -16.89 -6.98 -18.60
CA LYS A 339 -16.82 -7.50 -19.96
C LYS A 339 -17.00 -9.01 -19.88
N ASN A 340 -18.16 -9.51 -20.23
CA ASN A 340 -18.49 -10.94 -20.15
C ASN A 340 -18.38 -11.56 -18.73
N ASN A 341 -18.11 -10.75 -17.73
CA ASN A 341 -17.87 -11.16 -16.35
C ASN A 341 -18.92 -10.54 -15.44
N ILE A 342 -19.52 -11.36 -14.59
CA ILE A 342 -20.57 -10.94 -13.67
C ILE A 342 -19.97 -10.79 -12.28
N PRO A 343 -20.20 -9.67 -11.58
CA PRO A 343 -19.82 -9.54 -10.18
C PRO A 343 -20.51 -10.60 -9.33
N ASP A 344 -19.82 -11.12 -8.34
CA ASP A 344 -20.40 -12.03 -7.36
C ASP A 344 -21.53 -11.37 -6.54
N LYS A 345 -22.34 -12.18 -5.86
CA LYS A 345 -23.50 -11.70 -5.10
C LYS A 345 -23.12 -10.68 -4.02
N ASN A 346 -21.97 -10.86 -3.36
CA ASN A 346 -21.51 -9.96 -2.31
C ASN A 346 -21.08 -8.61 -2.89
N THR A 347 -20.40 -8.61 -4.02
CA THR A 347 -20.05 -7.39 -4.75
C THR A 347 -21.28 -6.65 -5.23
N ILE A 348 -22.30 -7.32 -5.74
CA ILE A 348 -23.59 -6.71 -6.11
C ILE A 348 -24.28 -6.11 -4.86
N ALA A 349 -24.28 -6.82 -3.75
CA ALA A 349 -24.85 -6.31 -2.50
C ALA A 349 -24.13 -5.06 -2.00
N LEU A 350 -22.79 -5.03 -2.07
CA LEU A 350 -22.00 -3.84 -1.76
C LEU A 350 -22.35 -2.66 -2.65
N LEU A 351 -22.39 -2.87 -3.97
CA LEU A 351 -22.73 -1.79 -4.91
C LEU A 351 -24.13 -1.23 -4.65
N LYS A 352 -25.10 -2.08 -4.31
CA LYS A 352 -26.44 -1.65 -3.89
C LYS A 352 -26.37 -0.82 -2.60
N GLU A 353 -25.62 -1.26 -1.59
CA GLU A 353 -25.45 -0.50 -0.32
C GLU A 353 -24.85 0.88 -0.58
N VAL A 354 -23.81 0.94 -1.42
CA VAL A 354 -23.17 2.21 -1.81
C VAL A 354 -24.18 3.10 -2.53
N ILE A 355 -24.93 2.58 -3.50
CA ILE A 355 -25.97 3.33 -4.22
C ILE A 355 -27.05 3.86 -3.26
N LEU A 356 -27.46 3.07 -2.28
CA LEU A 356 -28.44 3.49 -1.27
C LEU A 356 -27.96 4.64 -0.41
N LYS A 357 -26.68 4.67 -0.05
CA LYS A 357 -26.09 5.76 0.74
C LYS A 357 -25.94 7.06 -0.04
N PHE A 358 -25.71 6.96 -1.36
CA PHE A 358 -25.59 8.11 -2.25
C PHE A 358 -26.90 8.84 -2.54
N SER A 359 -27.96 8.45 -1.93
CA SER A 359 -29.29 8.92 -2.25
C SER A 359 -29.66 10.24 -1.59
N GLY A 360 -29.06 11.34 -2.03
CA GLY A 360 -29.65 12.67 -1.81
C GLY A 360 -31.07 12.83 -2.38
N ALA A 361 -31.49 11.94 -3.30
CA ALA A 361 -32.83 11.87 -3.86
C ALA A 361 -33.38 10.45 -3.68
N LYS A 362 -34.08 10.19 -2.56
CA LYS A 362 -34.68 8.87 -2.23
C LYS A 362 -35.50 8.31 -3.40
N ASN A 363 -36.15 9.14 -4.19
CA ASN A 363 -37.00 8.74 -5.32
C ASN A 363 -36.23 8.17 -6.51
N LYS A 364 -34.91 8.36 -6.63
CA LYS A 364 -34.09 7.84 -7.73
C LYS A 364 -33.41 6.51 -7.43
N ILE A 365 -33.49 6.00 -6.20
CA ILE A 365 -32.80 4.77 -5.79
C ILE A 365 -33.23 3.54 -6.61
N PRO A 366 -34.55 3.26 -6.80
CA PRO A 366 -34.97 2.11 -7.57
C PRO A 366 -34.43 2.15 -9.00
N TYR A 367 -34.43 3.32 -9.62
CA TYR A 367 -33.91 3.49 -10.97
C TYR A 367 -32.40 3.21 -11.07
N ARG A 368 -31.62 3.65 -10.09
CA ARG A 368 -30.16 3.42 -10.03
C ARG A 368 -29.82 1.95 -9.84
N ILE A 369 -30.59 1.23 -9.02
CA ILE A 369 -30.43 -0.22 -8.84
C ILE A 369 -30.81 -0.96 -10.12
N ILE A 370 -31.89 -0.55 -10.78
CA ILE A 370 -32.27 -1.13 -12.09
C ILE A 370 -31.13 -0.94 -13.09
N LYS A 371 -30.54 0.25 -13.16
CA LYS A 371 -29.41 0.53 -14.06
C LYS A 371 -28.18 -0.31 -13.74
N LEU A 372 -27.83 -0.53 -12.48
CA LEU A 372 -26.76 -1.47 -12.09
C LEU A 372 -27.06 -2.87 -12.67
N MET A 373 -28.28 -3.35 -12.48
CA MET A 373 -28.65 -4.69 -12.98
C MET A 373 -28.69 -4.75 -14.52
N GLU A 374 -29.05 -3.65 -15.19
CA GLU A 374 -28.97 -3.56 -16.65
C GLU A 374 -27.53 -3.62 -17.17
N VAL A 375 -26.57 -2.95 -16.48
CA VAL A 375 -25.14 -3.02 -16.79
C VAL A 375 -24.66 -4.47 -16.74
N ILE A 376 -24.95 -5.16 -15.64
CA ILE A 376 -24.56 -6.55 -15.43
C ILE A 376 -25.15 -7.46 -16.51
N LYS A 377 -26.46 -7.36 -16.76
CA LYS A 377 -27.15 -8.17 -17.78
C LYS A 377 -26.66 -7.85 -19.20
N SER A 378 -26.28 -6.60 -19.48
CA SER A 378 -25.78 -6.19 -20.79
C SER A 378 -24.37 -6.70 -21.02
N ALA A 379 -23.54 -6.76 -19.99
CA ALA A 379 -22.20 -7.34 -20.07
C ALA A 379 -22.27 -8.85 -20.35
N GLU A 380 -23.23 -9.55 -19.74
CA GLU A 380 -23.49 -10.99 -20.00
C GLU A 380 -23.92 -11.27 -21.44
N LYS A 381 -24.78 -10.40 -21.99
CA LYS A 381 -25.36 -10.60 -23.34
C LYS A 381 -24.43 -10.18 -24.47
N ASN A 382 -23.49 -9.28 -24.24
CA ASN A 382 -22.63 -8.69 -25.27
C ASN A 382 -21.16 -8.81 -24.85
N PRO A 383 -20.54 -9.97 -25.02
CA PRO A 383 -19.20 -10.26 -24.50
C PRO A 383 -18.10 -9.37 -25.09
N ASP A 384 -18.32 -8.78 -26.27
CA ASP A 384 -17.34 -7.91 -26.93
C ASP A 384 -17.40 -6.45 -26.47
N THR A 385 -18.42 -6.11 -25.69
CA THR A 385 -18.64 -4.74 -25.23
C THR A 385 -18.26 -4.59 -23.76
N ILE A 386 -17.42 -3.60 -23.44
CA ILE A 386 -17.09 -3.24 -22.06
C ILE A 386 -18.17 -2.30 -21.54
N TYR A 387 -18.76 -2.65 -20.42
CA TYR A 387 -19.72 -1.84 -19.68
C TYR A 387 -19.09 -1.30 -18.40
N GLY A 388 -19.35 -0.04 -18.09
CA GLY A 388 -18.85 0.61 -16.89
C GLY A 388 -19.93 1.33 -16.11
N LEU A 389 -19.88 1.22 -14.79
CA LEU A 389 -20.64 2.01 -13.84
C LEU A 389 -19.65 2.75 -12.96
N PHE A 390 -19.80 4.05 -12.81
CA PHE A 390 -18.98 4.87 -11.93
C PHE A 390 -19.86 5.58 -10.92
N ILE A 391 -19.52 5.39 -9.64
CA ILE A 391 -20.19 6.04 -8.51
C ILE A 391 -19.23 7.07 -7.95
N GLU A 392 -19.47 8.33 -8.25
CA GLU A 392 -18.70 9.46 -7.74
C GLU A 392 -19.32 9.94 -6.43
N GLN A 393 -18.52 9.97 -5.37
CA GLN A 393 -19.00 10.40 -4.06
C GLN A 393 -19.59 11.80 -4.09
N ASN A 394 -20.77 11.95 -3.50
CA ASN A 394 -21.51 13.21 -3.38
C ASN A 394 -21.86 13.91 -4.69
N LYS A 395 -21.61 13.30 -5.86
CA LYS A 395 -21.92 13.94 -7.15
C LYS A 395 -22.88 13.16 -8.01
N GLY A 396 -22.71 11.85 -8.17
CA GLY A 396 -23.64 11.10 -9.00
C GLY A 396 -23.19 9.69 -9.39
N ILE A 397 -24.04 9.07 -10.20
CA ILE A 397 -23.77 7.74 -10.77
C ILE A 397 -23.79 7.90 -12.28
N TYR A 398 -22.74 7.41 -12.92
CA TYR A 398 -22.51 7.52 -14.35
C TYR A 398 -22.45 6.13 -14.98
N PHE A 399 -22.98 6.01 -16.17
CA PHE A 399 -22.97 4.79 -16.93
C PHE A 399 -22.36 5.02 -18.33
N GLY A 400 -21.58 4.07 -18.81
CA GLY A 400 -21.01 4.12 -20.15
C GLY A 400 -20.68 2.74 -20.68
N ASN A 401 -20.51 2.62 -21.99
CA ASN A 401 -20.03 1.40 -22.63
C ASN A 401 -19.03 1.74 -23.77
N SER A 402 -18.25 0.74 -24.20
CA SER A 402 -17.22 0.92 -25.22
C SER A 402 -17.80 1.11 -26.64
N ALA A 403 -19.03 0.71 -26.88
CA ALA A 403 -19.71 0.89 -28.16
C ALA A 403 -20.32 2.30 -28.30
N LYS A 404 -20.63 2.95 -27.17
CA LYS A 404 -21.15 4.32 -27.12
C LYS A 404 -20.46 5.05 -25.97
N PRO A 405 -19.37 5.77 -26.23
CA PRO A 405 -18.56 6.40 -25.18
C PRO A 405 -19.24 7.63 -24.52
N GLU A 406 -20.51 7.85 -24.75
CA GLU A 406 -21.29 8.91 -24.09
C GLU A 406 -21.51 8.57 -22.61
N ILE A 407 -21.07 9.45 -21.75
CA ILE A 407 -21.36 9.37 -20.31
C ILE A 407 -22.78 9.89 -20.09
N LYS A 408 -23.67 9.01 -19.65
CA LYS A 408 -25.00 9.41 -19.19
C LYS A 408 -24.99 9.51 -17.67
N THR A 409 -25.26 10.72 -17.16
CA THR A 409 -25.55 10.93 -15.74
C THR A 409 -26.92 10.33 -15.40
N ILE A 410 -26.98 9.52 -14.36
CA ILE A 410 -28.22 8.88 -13.91
C ILE A 410 -28.70 9.54 -12.62
#